data_c2787150a2d486996d8178419666acb7
#
_entry.id   c2787150a2d486996d8178419666acb7
#
_cell.length_a   1.000
_cell.length_b   1.000
_cell.length_c   1.000
_cell.angle_alpha   90.00
_cell.angle_beta   90.00
_cell.angle_gamma   90.00
#
_symmetry.space_group_name_H-M   'P 1'
#
loop_
_entity.id
_entity.type
_entity.pdbx_description
1 polymer ?
#
loop_
_entity_poly.entity_id
_entity_poly.type
_entity_poly.pdbx_seq_one_letter_code
_entity_poly.pdbx_strand_id
1 'polypeptide(L)'
;FIPKIKGIDGANVLTANEAMCGSPLTGKVLVIGGGLVGMEAALQFDETAEKVTVVEVADEILKTLEENLNNTQALHNMIENSQVDIVTSASVTEIGDGYAVYEKEGKTVRVDCDTVVVAAGYRSNNEMDDDLWDKFDFYRNIVPEKAPGKIVQVVHAGFHAGRLV
;
A
#
# COMPACT_ATOMS: atom_id res chain seq x y z
N PHE A 1 -2.19 -4.70 -5.20
CA PHE A 1 -1.60 -4.50 -6.54
C PHE A 1 -0.08 -4.57 -6.49
N ILE A 2 0.54 -5.33 -7.38
CA ILE A 2 2.00 -5.43 -7.50
C ILE A 2 2.41 -4.67 -8.77
N PRO A 3 3.20 -3.60 -8.65
CA PRO A 3 3.66 -2.82 -9.79
C PRO A 3 4.70 -3.61 -10.61
N LYS A 4 4.85 -3.24 -11.89
CA LYS A 4 5.86 -3.84 -12.76
C LYS A 4 7.21 -3.13 -12.52
N ILE A 5 7.99 -3.64 -11.60
CA ILE A 5 9.33 -3.15 -11.25
C ILE A 5 10.33 -4.29 -11.49
N LYS A 6 11.50 -3.98 -12.04
CA LYS A 6 12.56 -4.97 -12.21
C LYS A 6 12.99 -5.51 -10.84
N GLY A 7 12.96 -6.83 -10.67
CA GLY A 7 13.30 -7.50 -9.41
C GLY A 7 12.19 -7.60 -8.37
N ILE A 8 10.93 -7.27 -8.74
CA ILE A 8 9.77 -7.32 -7.83
C ILE A 8 9.46 -8.72 -7.29
N ASP A 9 9.92 -9.76 -8.00
CA ASP A 9 9.77 -11.17 -7.60
C ASP A 9 10.96 -11.66 -6.76
N GLY A 10 11.81 -10.78 -6.27
CA GLY A 10 12.98 -11.12 -5.44
C GLY A 10 12.57 -11.72 -4.09
N ALA A 11 13.44 -12.61 -3.56
CA ALA A 11 13.18 -13.28 -2.27
C ALA A 11 13.13 -12.30 -1.07
N ASN A 12 13.66 -11.09 -1.24
CA ASN A 12 13.65 -10.01 -0.26
C ASN A 12 12.46 -9.04 -0.44
N VAL A 13 11.49 -9.38 -1.30
CA VAL A 13 10.30 -8.57 -1.54
C VAL A 13 9.07 -9.22 -0.91
N LEU A 14 8.33 -8.44 -0.14
CA LEU A 14 7.09 -8.85 0.52
C LEU A 14 5.96 -7.88 0.15
N THR A 15 4.73 -8.36 0.15
CA THR A 15 3.57 -7.46 0.19
C THR A 15 3.42 -6.88 1.60
N ALA A 16 2.74 -5.73 1.73
CA ALA A 16 2.47 -5.15 3.04
C ALA A 16 1.73 -6.13 3.96
N ASN A 17 0.78 -6.92 3.43
CA ASN A 17 0.04 -7.92 4.21
C ASN A 17 0.96 -9.02 4.76
N GLU A 18 1.86 -9.56 3.94
CA GLU A 18 2.83 -10.58 4.38
C GLU A 18 3.78 -10.02 5.43
N ALA A 19 4.29 -8.80 5.20
CA ALA A 19 5.22 -8.16 6.11
C ALA A 19 4.59 -7.83 7.47
N MET A 20 3.38 -7.28 7.49
CA MET A 20 2.69 -6.91 8.74
C MET A 20 2.19 -8.11 9.55
N CYS A 21 1.89 -9.24 8.90
CA CYS A 21 1.46 -10.47 9.56
C CYS A 21 2.63 -11.44 9.83
N GLY A 22 3.81 -11.15 9.35
CA GLY A 22 5.01 -11.97 9.49
C GLY A 22 5.79 -11.75 10.79
N SER A 23 7.03 -12.24 10.78
CA SER A 23 7.99 -11.92 11.84
C SER A 23 8.41 -10.45 11.78
N PRO A 24 8.79 -9.84 12.92
CA PRO A 24 9.29 -8.46 12.92
C PRO A 24 10.46 -8.29 11.94
N LEU A 25 10.39 -7.25 11.12
CA LEU A 25 11.46 -6.91 10.19
C LEU A 25 12.62 -6.25 10.95
N THR A 26 13.83 -6.66 10.62
CA THR A 26 15.08 -6.09 11.14
C THR A 26 15.93 -5.58 9.97
N GLY A 27 16.97 -4.80 10.25
CA GLY A 27 17.78 -4.22 9.19
C GLY A 27 17.10 -3.06 8.48
N LYS A 28 17.45 -2.84 7.22
CA LYS A 28 16.95 -1.70 6.42
C LYS A 28 15.75 -2.11 5.60
N VAL A 29 14.62 -1.43 5.79
CA VAL A 29 13.35 -1.71 5.11
C VAL A 29 13.01 -0.56 4.15
N LEU A 30 12.69 -0.89 2.90
CA LEU A 30 12.14 0.06 1.95
C LEU A 30 10.67 -0.26 1.69
N VAL A 31 9.80 0.72 1.88
CA VAL A 31 8.35 0.61 1.61
C VAL A 31 8.02 1.34 0.31
N ILE A 32 7.39 0.66 -0.63
CA ILE A 32 6.92 1.23 -1.90
C ILE A 32 5.46 1.64 -1.75
N GLY A 33 5.22 2.94 -1.69
CA GLY A 33 3.90 3.56 -1.55
C GLY A 33 3.68 4.19 -0.17
N GLY A 34 3.35 5.48 -0.18
CA GLY A 34 3.09 6.33 1.00
C GLY A 34 1.59 6.55 1.26
N GLY A 35 0.73 5.65 0.80
CA GLY A 35 -0.69 5.63 1.16
C GLY A 35 -0.92 5.14 2.59
N LEU A 36 -2.19 5.02 3.01
CA LEU A 36 -2.56 4.62 4.37
C LEU A 36 -1.83 3.33 4.82
N VAL A 37 -1.96 2.27 4.03
CA VAL A 37 -1.35 0.96 4.36
C VAL A 37 0.17 1.04 4.42
N GLY A 38 0.80 1.77 3.49
CA GLY A 38 2.26 1.91 3.47
C GLY A 38 2.79 2.69 4.67
N MET A 39 2.10 3.74 5.08
CA MET A 39 2.50 4.54 6.25
C MET A 39 2.24 3.81 7.57
N GLU A 40 1.11 3.10 7.71
CA GLU A 40 0.85 2.25 8.88
C GLU A 40 1.89 1.12 9.00
N ALA A 41 2.23 0.47 7.88
CA ALA A 41 3.28 -0.54 7.84
C ALA A 41 4.66 0.04 8.20
N ALA A 42 5.02 1.20 7.63
CA ALA A 42 6.29 1.85 7.91
C ALA A 42 6.44 2.20 9.41
N LEU A 43 5.38 2.71 10.04
CA LEU A 43 5.38 2.98 11.48
C LEU A 43 5.53 1.71 12.33
N GLN A 44 4.89 0.61 11.93
CA GLN A 44 5.07 -0.67 12.61
C GLN A 44 6.50 -1.19 12.48
N PHE A 45 7.11 -1.04 11.30
CA PHE A 45 8.50 -1.49 11.08
C PHE A 45 9.53 -0.60 11.78
N ASP A 46 9.25 0.69 11.96
CA ASP A 46 10.12 1.64 12.68
C ASP A 46 10.41 1.22 14.12
N GLU A 47 9.55 0.38 14.72
CA GLU A 47 9.75 -0.17 16.06
C GLU A 47 10.89 -1.21 16.14
N THR A 48 11.21 -1.90 15.04
CA THR A 48 12.12 -3.07 15.05
C THR A 48 13.21 -3.01 14.00
N ALA A 49 13.01 -2.28 12.91
CA ALA A 49 13.99 -2.12 11.85
C ALA A 49 15.12 -1.15 12.25
N GLU A 50 16.28 -1.34 11.68
CA GLU A 50 17.40 -0.40 11.79
C GLU A 50 17.07 0.94 11.12
N LYS A 51 16.37 0.86 9.98
CA LYS A 51 15.99 2.02 9.18
C LYS A 51 14.77 1.69 8.31
N VAL A 52 13.83 2.62 8.23
CA VAL A 52 12.68 2.52 7.31
C VAL A 52 12.71 3.69 6.33
N THR A 53 12.59 3.40 5.04
CA THR A 53 12.47 4.42 3.98
C THR A 53 11.22 4.16 3.19
N VAL A 54 10.34 5.15 3.08
CA VAL A 54 9.13 5.13 2.23
C VAL A 54 9.41 5.89 0.95
N VAL A 55 9.13 5.26 -0.20
CA VAL A 55 9.22 5.90 -1.52
C VAL A 55 7.81 6.02 -2.10
N GLU A 56 7.36 7.26 -2.34
CA GLU A 56 6.03 7.59 -2.85
C GLU A 56 6.13 8.34 -4.18
N VAL A 57 5.33 7.90 -5.16
CA VAL A 57 5.28 8.51 -6.49
C VAL A 57 4.56 9.87 -6.48
N ALA A 58 3.59 10.05 -5.60
CA ALA A 58 2.92 11.33 -5.42
C ALA A 58 3.85 12.36 -4.76
N ASP A 59 3.47 13.62 -4.86
CA ASP A 59 4.17 14.76 -4.25
C ASP A 59 4.02 14.81 -2.73
N GLU A 60 3.05 14.07 -2.17
CA GLU A 60 2.80 13.95 -0.75
C GLU A 60 2.34 12.54 -0.36
N ILE A 61 2.57 12.15 0.89
CA ILE A 61 2.04 10.93 1.48
C ILE A 61 0.56 11.12 1.85
N LEU A 62 -0.18 10.01 1.99
CA LEU A 62 -1.58 10.01 2.44
C LEU A 62 -2.54 10.86 1.59
N LYS A 63 -2.16 11.20 0.36
CA LYS A 63 -2.87 12.11 -0.57
C LYS A 63 -4.36 11.79 -0.77
N THR A 64 -4.77 10.55 -0.56
CA THR A 64 -6.17 10.10 -0.72
C THR A 64 -6.96 10.06 0.58
N LEU A 65 -6.35 10.44 1.69
CA LEU A 65 -7.03 10.50 3.00
C LEU A 65 -7.81 11.81 3.15
N GLU A 66 -9.00 11.68 3.75
CA GLU A 66 -9.78 12.86 4.13
C GLU A 66 -9.13 13.54 5.34
N GLU A 67 -8.73 14.80 5.17
CA GLU A 67 -7.98 15.58 6.17
C GLU A 67 -8.71 15.77 7.51
N ASN A 68 -10.02 15.65 7.51
CA ASN A 68 -10.86 15.98 8.67
C ASN A 68 -11.19 14.79 9.60
N LEU A 69 -10.57 13.64 9.39
CA LEU A 69 -10.78 12.48 10.26
C LEU A 69 -9.76 12.51 11.41
N ASN A 70 -10.23 12.29 12.64
CA ASN A 70 -9.37 12.21 13.84
C ASN A 70 -8.22 11.21 13.66
N ASN A 71 -8.46 10.11 12.96
CA ASN A 71 -7.44 9.10 12.66
C ASN A 71 -6.34 9.63 11.74
N THR A 72 -6.68 10.51 10.78
CA THR A 72 -5.70 11.12 9.88
C THR A 72 -4.76 12.02 10.66
N GLN A 73 -5.28 12.86 11.55
CA GLN A 73 -4.45 13.72 12.40
C GLN A 73 -3.54 12.91 13.34
N ALA A 74 -4.08 11.85 13.94
CA ALA A 74 -3.28 10.95 14.79
C ALA A 74 -2.14 10.30 14.00
N LEU A 75 -2.42 9.84 12.78
CA LEU A 75 -1.42 9.22 11.91
C LEU A 75 -0.32 10.22 11.51
N HIS A 76 -0.68 11.46 11.13
CA HIS A 76 0.31 12.51 10.86
C HIS A 76 1.20 12.77 12.07
N ASN A 77 0.63 12.89 13.27
CA ASN A 77 1.40 13.08 14.49
C ASN A 77 2.36 11.91 14.77
N MET A 78 1.93 10.66 14.50
CA MET A 78 2.81 9.49 14.64
C MET A 78 3.97 9.55 13.64
N ILE A 79 3.69 9.89 12.38
CA ILE A 79 4.69 10.01 11.33
C ILE A 79 5.72 11.11 11.67
N GLU A 80 5.27 12.27 12.11
CA GLU A 80 6.16 13.38 12.51
C GLU A 80 7.08 13.02 13.68
N ASN A 81 6.67 12.12 14.56
CA ASN A 81 7.45 11.65 15.69
C ASN A 81 8.22 10.34 15.43
N SER A 82 8.14 9.78 14.23
CA SER A 82 8.86 8.56 13.81
C SER A 82 10.25 8.88 13.25
N GLN A 83 11.04 7.83 13.03
CA GLN A 83 12.33 7.91 12.33
C GLN A 83 12.24 7.47 10.86
N VAL A 84 11.03 7.38 10.33
CA VAL A 84 10.78 6.96 8.94
C VAL A 84 11.25 8.04 7.97
N ASP A 85 12.19 7.68 7.09
CA ASP A 85 12.58 8.54 5.97
C ASP A 85 11.53 8.51 4.86
N ILE A 86 11.02 9.66 4.45
CA ILE A 86 9.99 9.78 3.41
C ILE A 86 10.55 10.46 2.18
N VAL A 87 10.44 9.79 1.04
CA VAL A 87 10.87 10.29 -0.27
C VAL A 87 9.65 10.36 -1.19
N THR A 88 9.12 11.55 -1.39
CA THR A 88 7.98 11.82 -2.29
C THR A 88 8.45 12.21 -3.70
N SER A 89 7.52 12.25 -4.65
CA SER A 89 7.81 12.52 -6.07
C SER A 89 8.92 11.60 -6.61
N ALA A 90 8.90 10.33 -6.19
CA ALA A 90 9.93 9.36 -6.52
C ALA A 90 9.31 8.01 -6.91
N SER A 91 9.90 7.34 -7.89
CA SER A 91 9.42 6.06 -8.41
C SER A 91 10.51 5.00 -8.31
N VAL A 92 10.24 3.89 -7.64
CA VAL A 92 11.15 2.74 -7.61
C VAL A 92 11.16 2.07 -8.97
N THR A 93 12.34 1.89 -9.53
CA THR A 93 12.56 1.35 -10.89
C THR A 93 13.25 -0.01 -10.90
N GLU A 94 14.03 -0.31 -9.86
CA GLU A 94 14.75 -1.58 -9.75
C GLU A 94 14.86 -2.01 -8.28
N ILE A 95 14.77 -3.32 -8.04
CA ILE A 95 15.03 -3.97 -6.77
C ILE A 95 16.10 -5.04 -7.02
N GLY A 96 17.14 -5.05 -6.20
CA GLY A 96 18.20 -6.05 -6.23
C GLY A 96 18.42 -6.70 -4.87
N ASP A 97 19.44 -7.55 -4.79
CA ASP A 97 19.86 -8.15 -3.53
C ASP A 97 20.59 -7.10 -2.69
N GLY A 98 19.98 -6.72 -1.56
CA GLY A 98 20.50 -5.72 -0.63
C GLY A 98 20.34 -4.25 -1.08
N TYR A 99 19.57 -3.96 -2.12
CA TYR A 99 19.34 -2.58 -2.57
C TYR A 99 18.05 -2.39 -3.37
N ALA A 100 17.61 -1.13 -3.44
CA ALA A 100 16.64 -0.68 -4.43
C ALA A 100 17.15 0.59 -5.13
N VAL A 101 16.55 0.90 -6.29
CA VAL A 101 16.83 2.10 -7.08
C VAL A 101 15.53 2.84 -7.32
N TYR A 102 15.52 4.14 -7.07
CA TYR A 102 14.40 5.00 -7.43
C TYR A 102 14.86 6.20 -8.25
N GLU A 103 13.95 6.76 -9.02
CA GLU A 103 14.14 8.00 -9.74
C GLU A 103 13.38 9.13 -9.04
N LYS A 104 14.07 10.26 -8.88
CA LYS A 104 13.49 11.50 -8.34
C LYS A 104 14.09 12.68 -9.10
N GLU A 105 13.23 13.55 -9.67
CA GLU A 105 13.65 14.75 -10.41
C GLU A 105 14.66 14.45 -11.53
N GLY A 106 14.48 13.32 -12.24
CA GLY A 106 15.37 12.87 -13.31
C GLY A 106 16.73 12.34 -12.84
N LYS A 107 16.93 12.16 -11.53
CA LYS A 107 18.13 11.57 -10.95
C LYS A 107 17.83 10.16 -10.45
N THR A 108 18.73 9.25 -10.74
CA THR A 108 18.69 7.87 -10.22
C THR A 108 19.42 7.81 -8.88
N VAL A 109 18.74 7.30 -7.88
CA VAL A 109 19.26 7.14 -6.51
C VAL A 109 19.21 5.67 -6.13
N ARG A 110 20.33 5.13 -5.67
CA ARG A 110 20.43 3.81 -5.06
C ARG A 110 20.32 3.92 -3.54
N VAL A 111 19.52 3.07 -2.95
CA VAL A 111 19.36 2.94 -1.50
C VAL A 111 19.59 1.50 -1.09
N ASP A 112 20.38 1.29 -0.04
CA ASP A 112 20.59 -0.04 0.55
C ASP A 112 19.34 -0.42 1.36
N CYS A 113 18.83 -1.64 1.13
CA CYS A 113 17.71 -2.21 1.89
C CYS A 113 17.80 -3.74 1.91
N ASP A 114 17.54 -4.33 3.06
CA ASP A 114 17.51 -5.79 3.25
C ASP A 114 16.17 -6.37 2.83
N THR A 115 15.09 -5.61 3.04
CA THR A 115 13.72 -6.00 2.71
C THR A 115 13.01 -4.88 1.96
N VAL A 116 12.26 -5.24 0.93
CA VAL A 116 11.36 -4.32 0.21
C VAL A 116 9.92 -4.73 0.48
N VAL A 117 9.09 -3.78 0.91
CA VAL A 117 7.67 -3.99 1.18
C VAL A 117 6.82 -3.24 0.17
N VAL A 118 5.97 -3.98 -0.54
CA VAL A 118 5.09 -3.40 -1.58
C VAL A 118 3.74 -3.03 -0.98
N ALA A 119 3.46 -1.73 -0.93
CA ALA A 119 2.22 -1.12 -0.46
C ALA A 119 1.56 -0.22 -1.52
N ALA A 120 1.67 -0.59 -2.80
CA ALA A 120 1.25 0.21 -3.96
C ALA A 120 -0.27 0.20 -4.22
N GLY A 121 -1.08 -0.07 -3.20
CA GLY A 121 -2.54 -0.04 -3.23
C GLY A 121 -3.18 -1.37 -3.60
N TYR A 122 -4.51 -1.34 -3.66
CA TYR A 122 -5.36 -2.49 -3.99
C TYR A 122 -6.11 -2.23 -5.29
N ARG A 123 -6.46 -3.33 -5.98
CA ARG A 123 -7.40 -3.32 -7.10
C ARG A 123 -8.58 -4.22 -6.76
N SER A 124 -9.75 -3.86 -7.24
CA SER A 124 -10.92 -4.72 -7.13
C SER A 124 -10.68 -6.02 -7.90
N ASN A 125 -11.05 -7.14 -7.31
CA ASN A 125 -11.09 -8.43 -7.99
C ASN A 125 -12.52 -8.74 -8.38
N ASN A 126 -12.83 -8.62 -9.67
CA ASN A 126 -14.14 -8.83 -10.27
C ASN A 126 -14.14 -10.05 -11.21
N GLU A 127 -13.21 -10.98 -11.04
CA GLU A 127 -13.06 -12.16 -11.90
C GLU A 127 -14.33 -13.03 -11.95
N MET A 128 -15.13 -13.02 -10.89
CA MET A 128 -16.37 -13.78 -10.84
C MET A 128 -17.58 -13.06 -11.47
N ASP A 129 -17.48 -11.77 -11.78
CA ASP A 129 -18.62 -10.99 -12.29
C ASP A 129 -19.13 -11.55 -13.61
N ASP A 130 -18.25 -11.78 -14.56
CA ASP A 130 -18.59 -12.31 -15.89
C ASP A 130 -19.20 -13.72 -15.80
N ASP A 131 -18.79 -14.51 -14.81
CA ASP A 131 -19.28 -15.85 -14.57
C ASP A 131 -20.65 -15.90 -13.87
N LEU A 132 -21.02 -14.86 -13.14
CA LEU A 132 -22.23 -14.85 -12.30
C LEU A 132 -23.36 -14.00 -12.86
N TRP A 133 -23.03 -13.01 -13.70
CA TRP A 133 -23.96 -12.00 -14.19
C TRP A 133 -25.23 -12.57 -14.82
N ASP A 134 -25.13 -13.64 -15.59
CA ASP A 134 -26.23 -14.25 -16.32
C ASP A 134 -26.80 -15.53 -15.69
N LYS A 135 -26.26 -15.97 -14.55
CA LYS A 135 -26.65 -17.21 -13.88
C LYS A 135 -27.78 -17.04 -12.86
N PHE A 136 -28.07 -15.82 -12.45
CA PHE A 136 -29.06 -15.52 -11.42
C PHE A 136 -29.99 -14.41 -11.85
N ASP A 137 -31.28 -14.52 -11.49
CA ASP A 137 -32.30 -13.49 -11.75
C ASP A 137 -31.97 -12.16 -11.05
N PHE A 138 -31.25 -12.23 -9.97
CA PHE A 138 -30.69 -11.07 -9.24
C PHE A 138 -29.23 -11.31 -8.90
N TYR A 139 -28.37 -10.48 -9.47
CA TYR A 139 -26.95 -10.41 -9.15
C TYR A 139 -26.52 -8.95 -8.98
N ARG A 140 -25.73 -8.68 -7.96
CA ARG A 140 -25.18 -7.35 -7.74
C ARG A 140 -23.78 -7.43 -7.15
N ASN A 141 -22.76 -6.93 -7.86
CA ASN A 141 -21.46 -6.69 -7.31
C ASN A 141 -21.50 -5.44 -6.42
N ILE A 142 -21.08 -5.58 -5.17
CA ILE A 142 -21.00 -4.49 -4.19
C ILE A 142 -19.58 -3.90 -4.06
N VAL A 143 -18.62 -4.46 -4.79
CA VAL A 143 -17.23 -3.96 -4.80
C VAL A 143 -17.10 -2.87 -5.86
N PRO A 144 -16.52 -1.71 -5.53
CA PRO A 144 -16.27 -0.65 -6.53
C PRO A 144 -15.37 -1.14 -7.67
N GLU A 145 -15.62 -0.67 -8.89
CA GLU A 145 -14.94 -1.14 -10.10
C GLU A 145 -13.40 -0.94 -10.09
N LYS A 146 -12.92 0.16 -9.53
CA LYS A 146 -11.50 0.55 -9.64
C LYS A 146 -10.64 0.15 -8.45
N ALA A 147 -11.19 0.23 -7.27
CA ALA A 147 -10.47 -0.11 -6.03
C ALA A 147 -11.47 -0.59 -4.98
N PRO A 148 -11.10 -1.53 -4.11
CA PRO A 148 -11.96 -1.95 -3.02
C PRO A 148 -12.30 -0.74 -2.14
N GLY A 149 -13.58 -0.63 -1.79
CA GLY A 149 -14.05 0.43 -0.89
C GLY A 149 -13.54 0.23 0.54
N LYS A 150 -13.61 1.29 1.33
CA LYS A 150 -13.43 1.21 2.78
C LYS A 150 -14.56 0.35 3.38
N ILE A 151 -14.34 -0.23 4.56
CA ILE A 151 -15.31 -1.11 5.26
C ILE A 151 -16.71 -0.47 5.31
N VAL A 152 -16.80 0.80 5.65
CA VAL A 152 -18.07 1.51 5.73
C VAL A 152 -18.82 1.55 4.40
N GLN A 153 -18.11 1.75 3.30
CA GLN A 153 -18.69 1.80 1.96
C GLN A 153 -19.23 0.43 1.53
N VAL A 154 -18.45 -0.64 1.79
CA VAL A 154 -18.84 -2.00 1.45
C VAL A 154 -20.00 -2.47 2.33
N VAL A 155 -20.01 -2.14 3.61
CA VAL A 155 -21.14 -2.45 4.52
C VAL A 155 -22.42 -1.74 4.08
N HIS A 156 -22.35 -0.45 3.70
CA HIS A 156 -23.50 0.28 3.18
C HIS A 156 -23.99 -0.31 1.86
N ALA A 157 -23.10 -0.63 0.93
CA ALA A 157 -23.44 -1.24 -0.34
C ALA A 157 -24.15 -2.60 -0.14
N GLY A 158 -23.61 -3.44 0.76
CA GLY A 158 -24.22 -4.73 1.13
C GLY A 158 -25.59 -4.57 1.79
N PHE A 159 -25.75 -3.61 2.71
CA PHE A 159 -27.03 -3.29 3.32
C PHE A 159 -28.08 -2.86 2.27
N HIS A 160 -27.71 -1.96 1.37
CA HIS A 160 -28.62 -1.53 0.30
C HIS A 160 -28.95 -2.65 -0.67
N ALA A 161 -27.98 -3.50 -1.04
CA ALA A 161 -28.23 -4.66 -1.89
C ALA A 161 -29.22 -5.62 -1.24
N GLY A 162 -29.02 -5.97 0.06
CA GLY A 162 -29.88 -6.89 0.80
C GLY A 162 -31.31 -6.39 1.05
N ARG A 163 -31.57 -5.09 0.89
CA ARG A 163 -32.95 -4.54 0.96
C ARG A 163 -33.74 -4.63 -0.33
N LEU A 164 -33.08 -4.99 -1.43
CA LEU A 164 -33.69 -5.10 -2.75
C LEU A 164 -34.09 -6.54 -3.11
N VAL A 165 -33.81 -7.49 -2.23
CA VAL A 165 -34.16 -8.92 -2.36
C VAL A 165 -35.45 -9.24 -1.69
#